data_462af697c26e1e67370e871cc25fd0e4
#
_entry.id   462af697c26e1e67370e871cc25fd0e4
#
_cell.length_a   1.000
_cell.length_b   1.000
_cell.length_c   1.000
_cell.angle_alpha   90.00
_cell.angle_beta   90.00
_cell.angle_gamma   90.00
#
_symmetry.space_group_name_H-M   'P 1'
#
loop_
_entity.id
_entity.type
_entity.pdbx_description
1 polymer ?
#
loop_
_entity_poly.entity_id
_entity_poly.type
_entity_poly.pdbx_seq_one_letter_code
_entity_poly.pdbx_strand_id
1 'polypeptide(L)'
;GLATNIVPDLVEIQSDVRSRNLDKLVAQRDYLVNTVTAGVVANGGKVDVEIIHKYQPFDLSHDSDVVTLALESCKANGFTPDVTVTGGGSDANFINAYGVPCVILGTGMSEVHTVDEFILEEDLYNSVLMVYGILQAAAK
;
A
#
# COMPACT_ATOMS: atom_id res chain seq x y z
N GLY A 1 -4.20 13.42 26.93
CA GLY A 1 -3.94 13.94 28.28
C GLY A 1 -4.15 12.88 29.35
N LEU A 2 -3.65 13.12 30.56
CA LEU A 2 -3.71 12.18 31.68
C LEU A 2 -5.13 12.04 32.27
N ALA A 3 -5.95 13.09 32.19
CA ALA A 3 -7.35 13.09 32.62
C ALA A 3 -8.16 14.12 31.85
N THR A 4 -9.48 13.97 31.87
CA THR A 4 -10.42 14.79 31.07
C THR A 4 -10.50 16.25 31.53
N ASN A 5 -10.11 16.54 32.76
CA ASN A 5 -10.10 17.88 33.38
C ASN A 5 -8.71 18.52 33.44
N ILE A 6 -7.72 17.94 32.80
CA ILE A 6 -6.34 18.45 32.73
C ILE A 6 -6.05 18.87 31.29
N VAL A 7 -5.64 20.11 31.10
CA VAL A 7 -5.14 20.59 29.81
C VAL A 7 -3.77 19.95 29.56
N PRO A 8 -3.58 19.20 28.47
CA PRO A 8 -2.30 18.58 28.19
C PRO A 8 -1.26 19.62 27.78
N ASP A 9 -0.03 19.42 28.24
CA ASP A 9 1.14 20.22 27.86
C ASP A 9 1.72 19.80 26.50
N LEU A 10 1.47 18.54 26.10
CA LEU A 10 1.88 17.96 24.82
C LEU A 10 0.72 17.16 24.22
N VAL A 11 0.52 17.34 22.92
CA VAL A 11 -0.38 16.51 22.10
C VAL A 11 0.41 16.00 20.91
N GLU A 12 0.46 14.70 20.73
CA GLU A 12 1.05 14.04 19.57
C GLU A 12 -0.06 13.61 18.61
N ILE A 13 0.12 13.93 17.32
CA ILE A 13 -0.80 13.56 16.25
C ILE A 13 -0.02 12.74 15.23
N GLN A 14 -0.40 11.47 15.08
CA GLN A 14 0.13 10.61 14.03
C GLN A 14 -0.85 10.57 12.87
N SER A 15 -0.33 10.77 11.66
CA SER A 15 -1.12 10.76 10.43
C SER A 15 -0.45 9.89 9.37
N ASP A 16 -1.25 9.16 8.61
CA ASP A 16 -0.80 8.39 7.44
C ASP A 16 -1.47 9.00 6.20
N VAL A 17 -0.66 9.46 5.25
CA VAL A 17 -1.13 10.07 4.00
C VAL A 17 -0.67 9.21 2.85
N ARG A 18 -1.62 8.72 2.05
CA ARG A 18 -1.35 7.83 0.92
C ARG A 18 -1.98 8.34 -0.37
N SER A 19 -1.28 8.17 -1.47
CA SER A 19 -1.81 8.38 -2.81
C SER A 19 -1.01 7.55 -3.81
N ARG A 20 -1.67 7.08 -4.87
CA ARG A 20 -1.02 6.44 -6.01
C ARG A 20 -0.35 7.46 -6.95
N ASN A 21 -0.63 8.74 -6.75
CA ASN A 21 -0.01 9.84 -7.49
C ASN A 21 0.88 10.64 -6.55
N LEU A 22 2.16 10.73 -6.88
CA LEU A 22 3.16 11.38 -6.03
C LEU A 22 2.89 12.88 -5.82
N ASP A 23 2.49 13.60 -6.87
CA ASP A 23 2.21 15.03 -6.77
C ASP A 23 1.03 15.31 -5.83
N LYS A 24 -0.03 14.48 -5.93
CA LYS A 24 -1.17 14.56 -5.01
C LYS A 24 -0.76 14.23 -3.57
N LEU A 25 0.12 13.24 -3.39
CA LEU A 25 0.63 12.88 -2.07
C LEU A 25 1.36 14.07 -1.44
N VAL A 26 2.29 14.66 -2.17
CA VAL A 26 3.08 15.82 -1.71
C VAL A 26 2.17 16.99 -1.38
N ALA A 27 1.24 17.34 -2.28
CA ALA A 27 0.30 18.44 -2.07
C ALA A 27 -0.58 18.24 -0.81
N GLN A 28 -1.09 17.01 -0.61
CA GLN A 28 -1.92 16.70 0.55
C GLN A 28 -1.13 16.72 1.86
N ARG A 29 0.10 16.18 1.86
CA ARG A 29 1.02 16.25 3.00
C ARG A 29 1.28 17.70 3.40
N ASP A 30 1.66 18.54 2.43
CA ASP A 30 2.02 19.94 2.67
C ASP A 30 0.80 20.74 3.14
N TYR A 31 -0.37 20.47 2.59
CA TYR A 31 -1.63 21.06 3.05
C TYR A 31 -1.91 20.70 4.52
N LEU A 32 -1.77 19.43 4.89
CA LEU A 32 -1.99 18.97 6.26
C LEU A 32 -1.01 19.65 7.24
N VAL A 33 0.28 19.63 6.92
CA VAL A 33 1.32 20.25 7.75
C VAL A 33 1.08 21.74 7.93
N ASN A 34 0.82 22.47 6.85
CA ASN A 34 0.58 23.90 6.88
C ASN A 34 -0.68 24.25 7.69
N THR A 35 -1.76 23.47 7.52
CA THR A 35 -3.03 23.70 8.22
C THR A 35 -2.87 23.50 9.72
N VAL A 36 -2.23 22.40 10.15
CA VAL A 36 -1.98 22.12 11.56
C VAL A 36 -1.05 23.17 12.16
N THR A 37 0.05 23.48 11.48
CA THR A 37 1.02 24.48 11.94
C THR A 37 0.36 25.84 12.11
N ALA A 38 -0.38 26.31 11.11
CA ALA A 38 -1.08 27.60 11.18
C ALA A 38 -2.10 27.64 12.32
N GLY A 39 -2.87 26.57 12.52
CA GLY A 39 -3.85 26.47 13.59
C GLY A 39 -3.21 26.49 14.98
N VAL A 40 -2.12 25.78 15.18
CA VAL A 40 -1.39 25.74 16.46
C VAL A 40 -0.78 27.11 16.78
N VAL A 41 -0.08 27.71 15.81
CA VAL A 41 0.58 29.02 15.97
C VAL A 41 -0.43 30.14 16.23
N ALA A 42 -1.55 30.14 15.54
CA ALA A 42 -2.63 31.13 15.73
C ALA A 42 -3.21 31.10 17.14
N ASN A 43 -3.10 29.98 17.85
CA ASN A 43 -3.56 29.81 19.23
C ASN A 43 -2.41 29.88 20.26
N GLY A 44 -1.23 30.38 19.88
CA GLY A 44 -0.10 30.59 20.78
C GLY A 44 0.69 29.31 21.12
N GLY A 45 0.41 28.20 20.45
CA GLY A 45 1.11 26.95 20.62
C GLY A 45 2.42 26.90 19.83
N LYS A 46 3.20 25.87 20.12
CA LYS A 46 4.39 25.47 19.34
C LYS A 46 4.12 24.14 18.69
N VAL A 47 4.66 23.93 17.50
CA VAL A 47 4.53 22.67 16.77
C VAL A 47 5.90 22.24 16.28
N ASP A 48 6.15 20.95 16.41
CA ASP A 48 7.26 20.25 15.77
C ASP A 48 6.68 19.20 14.83
N VAL A 49 7.20 19.11 13.61
CA VAL A 49 6.67 18.22 12.57
C VAL A 49 7.77 17.31 12.07
N GLU A 50 7.57 16.03 12.23
CA GLU A 50 8.39 14.99 11.63
C GLU A 50 7.65 14.40 10.42
N ILE A 51 8.32 14.32 9.27
CA ILE A 51 7.78 13.71 8.04
C ILE A 51 8.62 12.49 7.71
N ILE A 52 7.99 11.30 7.77
CA ILE A 52 8.63 10.04 7.41
C ILE A 52 8.08 9.59 6.06
N HIS A 53 8.93 9.58 5.05
CA HIS A 53 8.60 9.04 3.74
C HIS A 53 8.91 7.54 3.70
N LYS A 54 7.87 6.70 3.72
CA LYS A 54 8.03 5.24 3.85
C LYS A 54 8.41 4.58 2.53
N TYR A 55 7.68 4.85 1.45
CA TYR A 55 7.90 4.25 0.12
C TYR A 55 7.23 5.06 -0.99
N GLN A 56 7.67 4.83 -2.23
CA GLN A 56 7.11 5.45 -3.43
C GLN A 56 5.90 4.65 -3.93
N PRO A 57 4.88 5.30 -4.52
CA PRO A 57 3.90 4.60 -5.34
C PRO A 57 4.56 4.04 -6.60
N PHE A 58 3.99 2.98 -7.15
CA PHE A 58 4.36 2.47 -8.46
C PHE A 58 3.10 2.19 -9.29
N ASP A 59 3.27 2.20 -10.59
CA ASP A 59 2.25 1.85 -11.58
C ASP A 59 2.91 1.00 -12.66
N LEU A 60 2.37 -0.19 -12.90
CA LEU A 60 2.84 -1.11 -13.92
C LEU A 60 1.87 -1.08 -15.10
N SER A 61 2.42 -0.95 -16.31
CA SER A 61 1.62 -1.14 -17.51
C SER A 61 1.03 -2.57 -17.54
N HIS A 62 -0.21 -2.68 -17.99
CA HIS A 62 -0.86 -3.98 -18.23
C HIS A 62 -0.07 -4.85 -19.21
N ASP A 63 0.72 -4.24 -20.09
CA ASP A 63 1.55 -4.92 -21.10
C ASP A 63 2.96 -5.24 -20.58
N SER A 64 3.28 -4.94 -19.33
CA SER A 64 4.58 -5.27 -18.78
C SER A 64 4.75 -6.77 -18.64
N ASP A 65 6.00 -7.26 -18.83
CA ASP A 65 6.30 -8.70 -18.84
C ASP A 65 5.84 -9.40 -17.57
N VAL A 66 6.02 -8.78 -16.40
CA VAL A 66 5.63 -9.37 -15.11
C VAL A 66 4.11 -9.47 -14.96
N VAL A 67 3.36 -8.49 -15.47
CA VAL A 67 1.89 -8.53 -15.46
C VAL A 67 1.39 -9.56 -16.45
N THR A 68 1.92 -9.57 -17.67
CA THR A 68 1.59 -10.56 -18.71
C THR A 68 1.83 -11.98 -18.22
N LEU A 69 3.00 -12.23 -17.63
CA LEU A 69 3.36 -13.53 -17.07
C LEU A 69 2.38 -14.00 -15.99
N ALA A 70 1.99 -13.10 -15.09
CA ALA A 70 1.02 -13.40 -14.05
C ALA A 70 -0.36 -13.73 -14.63
N LEU A 71 -0.82 -12.95 -15.63
CA LEU A 71 -2.10 -13.17 -16.30
C LEU A 71 -2.14 -14.49 -17.07
N GLU A 72 -1.07 -14.83 -17.75
CA GLU A 72 -0.94 -16.11 -18.49
C GLU A 72 -0.96 -17.30 -17.53
N SER A 73 -0.26 -17.21 -16.40
CA SER A 73 -0.29 -18.25 -15.38
C SER A 73 -1.69 -18.43 -14.79
N CYS A 74 -2.41 -17.35 -14.48
CA CYS A 74 -3.80 -17.43 -14.03
C CYS A 74 -4.67 -18.18 -15.03
N LYS A 75 -4.63 -17.78 -16.30
CA LYS A 75 -5.41 -18.41 -17.38
C LYS A 75 -5.06 -19.88 -17.57
N ALA A 76 -3.78 -20.25 -17.54
CA ALA A 76 -3.30 -21.62 -17.68
C ALA A 76 -3.79 -22.54 -16.57
N ASN A 77 -4.04 -22.01 -15.37
CA ASN A 77 -4.61 -22.73 -14.25
C ASN A 77 -6.15 -22.65 -14.17
N GLY A 78 -6.81 -22.08 -15.17
CA GLY A 78 -8.27 -21.98 -15.23
C GLY A 78 -8.85 -20.85 -14.38
N PHE A 79 -8.02 -19.95 -13.86
CA PHE A 79 -8.48 -18.79 -13.12
C PHE A 79 -8.90 -17.66 -14.06
N THR A 80 -9.84 -16.85 -13.61
CA THR A 80 -10.21 -15.59 -14.29
C THR A 80 -9.42 -14.45 -13.65
N PRO A 81 -8.38 -13.94 -14.34
CA PRO A 81 -7.58 -12.87 -13.75
C PRO A 81 -8.38 -11.56 -13.68
N ASP A 82 -8.25 -10.86 -12.56
CA ASP A 82 -8.74 -9.49 -12.37
C ASP A 82 -7.55 -8.58 -12.05
N VAL A 83 -7.32 -7.59 -12.95
CA VAL A 83 -6.25 -6.61 -12.77
C VAL A 83 -6.83 -5.40 -12.08
N THR A 84 -6.44 -5.20 -10.84
CA THR A 84 -6.93 -4.10 -10.02
C THR A 84 -5.79 -3.31 -9.38
N VAL A 85 -6.14 -2.22 -8.74
CA VAL A 85 -5.20 -1.36 -8.03
C VAL A 85 -5.57 -1.29 -6.55
N THR A 86 -4.56 -1.22 -5.70
CA THR A 86 -4.75 -1.12 -4.25
C THR A 86 -4.09 0.13 -3.68
N GLY A 87 -4.58 0.61 -2.54
CA GLY A 87 -3.96 1.69 -1.76
C GLY A 87 -3.02 1.17 -0.67
N GLY A 88 -2.88 -0.15 -0.51
CA GLY A 88 -1.95 -0.76 0.44
C GLY A 88 -0.50 -0.61 -0.03
N GLY A 89 0.44 -0.65 0.91
CA GLY A 89 1.86 -0.74 0.62
C GLY A 89 2.36 -2.17 0.79
N SER A 90 3.41 -2.51 0.05
CA SER A 90 4.10 -3.80 0.12
C SER A 90 5.57 -3.66 -0.23
N ASP A 91 6.34 -4.71 -0.10
CA ASP A 91 7.74 -4.74 -0.52
C ASP A 91 7.91 -4.47 -2.02
N ALA A 92 6.88 -4.73 -2.83
CA ALA A 92 6.88 -4.39 -4.25
C ALA A 92 7.09 -2.89 -4.51
N ASN A 93 6.71 -2.01 -3.59
CA ASN A 93 7.00 -0.58 -3.69
C ASN A 93 8.50 -0.30 -3.71
N PHE A 94 9.27 -0.99 -2.85
CA PHE A 94 10.73 -0.85 -2.80
C PHE A 94 11.39 -1.49 -4.02
N ILE A 95 10.95 -2.69 -4.41
CA ILE A 95 11.52 -3.42 -5.55
C ILE A 95 11.33 -2.62 -6.84
N ASN A 96 10.12 -2.10 -7.08
CA ASN A 96 9.84 -1.24 -8.24
C ASN A 96 10.63 0.08 -8.18
N ALA A 97 10.84 0.67 -7.00
CA ALA A 97 11.65 1.87 -6.85
C ALA A 97 13.13 1.65 -7.21
N TYR A 98 13.64 0.42 -7.08
CA TYR A 98 14.96 0.03 -7.56
C TYR A 98 15.02 -0.28 -9.06
N GLY A 99 13.91 -0.12 -9.78
CA GLY A 99 13.82 -0.38 -11.22
C GLY A 99 13.65 -1.84 -11.60
N VAL A 100 13.31 -2.69 -10.65
CA VAL A 100 12.97 -4.09 -10.90
C VAL A 100 11.45 -4.24 -10.95
N PRO A 101 10.84 -4.54 -12.11
CA PRO A 101 9.40 -4.70 -12.21
C PRO A 101 8.90 -5.82 -11.29
N CYS A 102 7.98 -5.48 -10.40
CA CYS A 102 7.43 -6.41 -9.41
C CYS A 102 5.92 -6.21 -9.27
N VAL A 103 5.14 -7.22 -9.64
CA VAL A 103 3.68 -7.24 -9.53
C VAL A 103 3.25 -7.89 -8.21
N ILE A 104 2.14 -7.43 -7.66
CA ILE A 104 1.53 -8.03 -6.48
C ILE A 104 0.46 -9.02 -6.92
N LEU A 105 0.45 -10.20 -6.33
CA LEU A 105 -0.54 -11.24 -6.56
C LEU A 105 -1.51 -11.30 -5.38
N GLY A 106 -2.81 -11.32 -5.67
CA GLY A 106 -3.83 -11.60 -4.67
C GLY A 106 -3.83 -13.10 -4.31
N THR A 107 -3.98 -13.41 -3.04
CA THR A 107 -3.98 -14.79 -2.53
C THR A 107 -5.33 -15.23 -1.99
N GLY A 108 -6.38 -14.41 -2.11
CA GLY A 108 -7.73 -14.75 -1.64
C GLY A 108 -8.01 -14.37 -0.18
N MET A 109 -7.14 -13.60 0.48
CA MET A 109 -7.39 -13.13 1.84
C MET A 109 -8.65 -12.27 1.89
N SER A 110 -9.48 -12.49 2.90
CA SER A 110 -10.73 -11.79 3.16
C SER A 110 -10.71 -11.14 4.54
N GLU A 111 -11.51 -10.09 4.73
CA GLU A 111 -11.62 -9.31 5.97
C GLU A 111 -10.26 -8.83 6.51
N VAL A 112 -9.33 -8.51 5.59
CA VAL A 112 -7.95 -8.12 5.92
C VAL A 112 -7.90 -6.95 6.90
N HIS A 113 -6.96 -7.01 7.85
CA HIS A 113 -6.79 -6.03 8.94
C HIS A 113 -7.91 -6.02 9.98
N THR A 114 -8.69 -7.09 10.09
CA THR A 114 -9.69 -7.27 11.15
C THR A 114 -9.37 -8.52 11.99
N VAL A 115 -10.10 -8.69 13.09
CA VAL A 115 -10.00 -9.92 13.91
C VAL A 115 -10.66 -11.13 13.25
N ASP A 116 -11.43 -10.89 12.19
CA ASP A 116 -12.13 -11.90 11.41
C ASP A 116 -11.39 -12.22 10.10
N GLU A 117 -10.13 -11.77 9.94
CA GLU A 117 -9.29 -12.04 8.77
C GLU A 117 -9.13 -13.55 8.56
N PHE A 118 -9.37 -13.98 7.34
CA PHE A 118 -9.23 -15.39 6.96
C PHE A 118 -8.78 -15.56 5.50
N ILE A 119 -8.33 -16.75 5.18
CA ILE A 119 -8.14 -17.27 3.82
C ILE A 119 -8.79 -18.64 3.73
N LEU A 120 -9.46 -18.94 2.63
CA LEU A 120 -9.96 -20.28 2.37
C LEU A 120 -8.79 -21.21 2.01
N GLU A 121 -8.86 -22.47 2.44
CA GLU A 121 -7.85 -23.48 2.12
C GLU A 121 -7.68 -23.66 0.60
N GLU A 122 -8.78 -23.58 -0.15
CA GLU A 122 -8.78 -23.61 -1.62
C GLU A 122 -8.03 -22.42 -2.21
N ASP A 123 -8.22 -21.22 -1.69
CA ASP A 123 -7.51 -20.01 -2.19
C ASP A 123 -6.02 -20.08 -1.89
N LEU A 124 -5.66 -20.61 -0.72
CA LEU A 124 -4.25 -20.85 -0.39
C LEU A 124 -3.60 -21.85 -1.37
N TYR A 125 -4.30 -22.94 -1.69
CA TYR A 125 -3.84 -23.91 -2.68
C TYR A 125 -3.74 -23.30 -4.08
N ASN A 126 -4.75 -22.54 -4.50
CA ASN A 126 -4.79 -21.87 -5.79
C ASN A 126 -3.66 -20.84 -5.94
N SER A 127 -3.28 -20.16 -4.87
CA SER A 127 -2.13 -19.24 -4.89
C SER A 127 -0.80 -19.98 -5.16
N VAL A 128 -0.64 -21.18 -4.65
CA VAL A 128 0.53 -22.03 -4.95
C VAL A 128 0.54 -22.45 -6.42
N LEU A 129 -0.61 -22.84 -6.99
CA LEU A 129 -0.72 -23.19 -8.41
C LEU A 129 -0.36 -22.01 -9.32
N MET A 130 -0.82 -20.81 -8.96
CA MET A 130 -0.50 -19.58 -9.69
C MET A 130 1.00 -19.30 -9.70
N VAL A 131 1.66 -19.34 -8.55
CA VAL A 131 3.11 -19.12 -8.45
C VAL A 131 3.89 -20.21 -9.20
N TYR A 132 3.48 -21.46 -9.08
CA TYR A 132 4.11 -22.57 -9.82
C TYR A 132 4.00 -22.39 -11.33
N GLY A 133 2.84 -21.95 -11.82
CA GLY A 133 2.63 -21.62 -13.24
C GLY A 133 3.52 -20.48 -13.73
N ILE A 134 3.71 -19.43 -12.90
CA ILE A 134 4.64 -18.34 -13.21
C ILE A 134 6.08 -18.87 -13.37
N LEU A 135 6.54 -19.69 -12.42
CA LEU A 135 7.88 -20.27 -12.48
C LEU A 135 8.09 -21.15 -13.72
N GLN A 136 7.09 -21.94 -14.10
CA GLN A 136 7.13 -22.74 -15.31
C GLN A 136 7.16 -21.88 -16.59
N ALA A 137 6.42 -20.79 -16.63
CA ALA A 137 6.39 -19.89 -17.78
C ALA A 137 7.68 -19.09 -17.91
N ALA A 138 8.25 -18.65 -16.79
CA ALA A 138 9.52 -17.91 -16.76
C ALA A 138 10.75 -18.77 -17.11
N ALA A 139 10.65 -20.11 -17.05
CA ALA A 139 11.74 -21.04 -17.36
C ALA A 139 11.82 -21.41 -18.86
N LYS A 140 10.92 -20.92 -19.70
CA LYS A 140 10.88 -21.13 -21.14
C LYS A 140 11.64 -20.05 -21.90
#